data_864eb1f6b2ac84c6a454546e9b880166
#
_entry.id   864eb1f6b2ac84c6a454546e9b880166
#
_cell.length_a   1.000
_cell.length_b   1.000
_cell.length_c   1.000
_cell.angle_alpha   90.00
_cell.angle_beta   90.00
_cell.angle_gamma   90.00
#
_symmetry.space_group_name_H-M   'P 1'
#
loop_
_entity.id
_entity.type
_entity.pdbx_description
1 polymer ?
#
loop_
_entity_poly.entity_id
_entity_poly.type
_entity_poly.pdbx_seq_one_letter_code
_entity_poly.pdbx_strand_id
1 'polypeptide(L)'
;MQNTFKKSIQNTIQTLKQQGNFLSLSRTQPSLFVASFQFFIGAHTQVNVLAEGIISFETIAKSDKDIVLSCGVHGNETAPIEICENLVKNILLGEIIVKQRVLFLFGNLPAMDIAERFIEENMNRLFSGEHQNLASGQQMNAERLRAKQLEDVVKNFYLVVESKQLRCRLHYDLHTAIRASKNDKFAVYPFQNGKPWDKYQLQILLACGVNTILLSGNPTTTFSYYSVNECDAHAFTVELGKVMPFGQNNMDDFSNVVDTLTQLICAKELRLKNYTNADFLIYEVNQVINKQQDDFVLNFASDAPNFSDFPKNYLLASETGNEYRAQFEGEAIVFPNANVEIGQRALLTVIPTNI
;
A
#
# COMPACT_ATOMS: atom_id res chain seq x y z
N MET A 1 34.82 -8.04 18.02
CA MET A 1 33.68 -7.78 17.09
C MET A 1 32.37 -8.41 17.55
N GLN A 2 32.28 -9.73 17.79
CA GLN A 2 31.00 -10.37 18.19
C GLN A 2 30.38 -9.82 19.49
N ASN A 3 31.16 -9.50 20.53
CA ASN A 3 30.63 -8.94 21.79
C ASN A 3 30.11 -7.51 21.63
N THR A 4 30.73 -6.69 20.80
CA THR A 4 30.28 -5.33 20.52
C THR A 4 28.96 -5.34 19.73
N PHE A 5 28.84 -6.22 18.74
CA PHE A 5 27.63 -6.39 17.95
C PHE A 5 26.44 -6.88 18.79
N LYS A 6 26.62 -7.90 19.64
CA LYS A 6 25.57 -8.37 20.55
C LYS A 6 25.10 -7.27 21.51
N LYS A 7 26.02 -6.47 22.04
CA LYS A 7 25.69 -5.34 22.91
C LYS A 7 24.91 -4.26 22.18
N SER A 8 25.24 -3.99 20.92
CA SER A 8 24.51 -3.04 20.06
C SER A 8 23.06 -3.51 19.86
N ILE A 9 22.83 -4.78 19.50
CA ILE A 9 21.47 -5.33 19.34
C ILE A 9 20.67 -5.24 20.64
N GLN A 10 21.26 -5.58 21.79
CA GLN A 10 20.56 -5.48 23.07
C GLN A 10 20.13 -4.06 23.40
N ASN A 11 21.00 -3.08 23.16
CA ASN A 11 20.67 -1.66 23.35
C ASN A 11 19.52 -1.24 22.40
N THR A 12 19.57 -1.65 21.15
CA THR A 12 18.51 -1.38 20.16
C THR A 12 17.17 -1.97 20.63
N ILE A 13 17.15 -3.22 21.08
CA ILE A 13 15.95 -3.87 21.64
C ILE A 13 15.40 -3.08 22.84
N GLN A 14 16.28 -2.64 23.74
CA GLN A 14 15.86 -1.85 24.89
C GLN A 14 15.24 -0.51 24.47
N THR A 15 15.85 0.18 23.51
CA THR A 15 15.34 1.43 22.97
C THR A 15 13.96 1.22 22.31
N LEU A 16 13.81 0.19 21.48
CA LEU A 16 12.53 -0.16 20.84
C LEU A 16 11.42 -0.43 21.87
N LYS A 17 11.74 -1.17 22.94
CA LYS A 17 10.79 -1.45 24.02
C LYS A 17 10.40 -0.23 24.87
N GLN A 18 11.29 0.75 24.98
CA GLN A 18 11.06 1.94 25.81
C GLN A 18 10.43 3.09 25.04
N GLN A 19 10.72 3.22 23.75
CA GLN A 19 10.35 4.39 22.94
C GLN A 19 9.44 4.05 21.76
N GLY A 20 9.41 2.79 21.31
CA GLY A 20 8.62 2.36 20.15
C GLY A 20 9.04 2.99 18.81
N ASN A 21 10.23 3.59 18.74
CA ASN A 21 10.69 4.47 17.66
C ASN A 21 11.36 3.73 16.49
N PHE A 22 10.78 2.61 16.04
CA PHE A 22 11.34 1.74 15.02
C PHE A 22 11.62 2.46 13.69
N LEU A 23 10.63 3.22 13.18
CA LEU A 23 10.80 3.93 11.90
C LEU A 23 11.88 5.01 11.99
N SER A 24 11.88 5.80 13.06
CA SER A 24 12.89 6.84 13.29
C SER A 24 14.29 6.24 13.32
N LEU A 25 14.50 5.12 14.03
CA LEU A 25 15.79 4.44 14.06
C LEU A 25 16.16 3.85 12.69
N SER A 26 15.20 3.28 11.96
CA SER A 26 15.43 2.74 10.61
C SER A 26 15.94 3.81 9.65
N ARG A 27 15.41 5.03 9.73
CA ARG A 27 15.80 6.17 8.89
C ARG A 27 17.12 6.81 9.31
N THR A 28 17.37 6.97 10.63
CA THR A 28 18.51 7.73 11.12
C THR A 28 19.73 6.85 11.43
N GLN A 29 19.54 5.57 11.69
CA GLN A 29 20.60 4.63 12.08
C GLN A 29 20.43 3.26 11.40
N PRO A 30 20.38 3.18 10.05
CA PRO A 30 20.11 1.92 9.32
C PRO A 30 21.14 0.83 9.62
N SER A 31 22.36 1.20 10.02
CA SER A 31 23.40 0.24 10.45
C SER A 31 23.01 -0.64 11.64
N LEU A 32 21.98 -0.28 12.42
CA LEU A 32 21.44 -1.11 13.49
C LEU A 32 20.66 -2.32 12.96
N PHE A 33 20.26 -2.31 11.70
CA PHE A 33 19.35 -3.28 11.07
C PHE A 33 20.01 -4.13 9.97
N VAL A 34 21.34 -4.15 9.91
CA VAL A 34 22.09 -4.95 8.91
C VAL A 34 21.96 -6.47 9.10
N ALA A 35 21.53 -6.90 10.27
CA ALA A 35 21.19 -8.28 10.56
C ALA A 35 19.85 -8.35 11.29
N SER A 36 19.04 -9.34 10.94
CA SER A 36 17.77 -9.58 11.62
C SER A 36 17.99 -10.00 13.08
N PHE A 37 17.05 -9.61 13.93
CA PHE A 37 17.01 -10.03 15.34
C PHE A 37 15.58 -10.15 15.83
N GLN A 38 15.38 -10.89 16.93
CA GLN A 38 14.09 -11.12 17.51
C GLN A 38 14.10 -10.91 19.03
N PHE A 39 12.94 -10.57 19.56
CA PHE A 39 12.71 -10.41 21.00
C PHE A 39 11.22 -10.52 21.33
N PHE A 40 10.87 -10.47 22.61
CA PHE A 40 9.48 -10.55 23.05
C PHE A 40 9.02 -9.24 23.72
N ILE A 41 7.77 -8.85 23.45
CA ILE A 41 7.04 -7.87 24.22
C ILE A 41 6.08 -8.64 25.13
N GLY A 42 6.25 -8.48 26.45
CA GLY A 42 5.55 -9.31 27.43
C GLY A 42 5.80 -10.81 27.20
N ALA A 43 4.79 -11.63 27.50
CA ALA A 43 4.87 -13.09 27.37
C ALA A 43 4.25 -13.62 26.06
N HIS A 44 3.67 -12.73 25.20
CA HIS A 44 2.75 -13.19 24.18
C HIS A 44 3.07 -12.72 22.76
N THR A 45 3.86 -11.66 22.60
CA THR A 45 4.16 -11.09 21.29
C THR A 45 5.63 -11.26 20.95
N GLN A 46 5.94 -12.10 19.97
CA GLN A 46 7.28 -12.16 19.37
C GLN A 46 7.42 -11.05 18.35
N VAL A 47 8.53 -10.34 18.42
CA VAL A 47 8.92 -9.29 17.47
C VAL A 47 10.09 -9.80 16.65
N ASN A 48 9.97 -9.70 15.32
CA ASN A 48 11.05 -10.01 14.38
C ASN A 48 11.40 -8.72 13.62
N VAL A 49 12.55 -8.16 13.88
CA VAL A 49 13.12 -7.07 13.09
C VAL A 49 13.93 -7.68 11.96
N LEU A 50 13.48 -7.50 10.73
CA LEU A 50 14.02 -8.19 9.55
C LEU A 50 15.05 -7.35 8.82
N ALA A 51 14.82 -6.03 8.72
CA ALA A 51 15.71 -5.05 8.13
C ALA A 51 15.24 -3.64 8.54
N GLU A 52 15.93 -2.59 8.08
CA GLU A 52 15.42 -1.22 8.19
C GLU A 52 14.05 -1.09 7.53
N GLY A 53 13.10 -0.51 8.26
CA GLY A 53 11.72 -0.35 7.80
C GLY A 53 10.91 -1.65 7.65
N ILE A 54 11.40 -2.80 8.12
CA ILE A 54 10.73 -4.10 8.00
C ILE A 54 10.67 -4.79 9.36
N ILE A 55 9.46 -4.91 9.91
CA ILE A 55 9.21 -5.50 11.23
C ILE A 55 7.95 -6.35 11.23
N SER A 56 7.99 -7.53 11.86
CA SER A 56 6.79 -8.34 12.07
C SER A 56 6.55 -8.65 13.54
N PHE A 57 5.30 -8.88 13.83
CA PHE A 57 4.81 -9.26 15.15
C PHE A 57 4.00 -10.54 15.03
N GLU A 58 4.26 -11.48 15.95
CA GLU A 58 3.58 -12.77 15.96
C GLU A 58 3.08 -13.08 17.37
N THR A 59 1.86 -13.58 17.47
CA THR A 59 1.36 -14.12 18.72
C THR A 59 1.86 -15.55 18.92
N ILE A 60 2.20 -15.93 20.15
CA ILE A 60 2.48 -17.34 20.49
C ILE A 60 1.20 -18.20 20.52
N ALA A 61 0.02 -17.57 20.56
CA ALA A 61 -1.25 -18.26 20.49
C ALA A 61 -1.60 -18.58 19.02
N LYS A 62 -2.53 -19.53 18.83
CA LYS A 62 -3.05 -19.85 17.51
C LYS A 62 -3.73 -18.63 16.88
N SER A 63 -3.30 -18.28 15.68
CA SER A 63 -3.85 -17.21 14.84
C SER A 63 -4.26 -17.77 13.48
N ASP A 64 -5.15 -17.09 12.77
CA ASP A 64 -5.73 -17.52 11.49
C ASP A 64 -5.50 -16.54 10.35
N LYS A 65 -4.91 -15.36 10.64
CA LYS A 65 -4.64 -14.33 9.64
C LYS A 65 -3.15 -14.00 9.58
N ASP A 66 -2.68 -13.77 8.36
CA ASP A 66 -1.39 -13.19 8.03
C ASP A 66 -1.66 -11.83 7.38
N ILE A 67 -1.30 -10.75 8.07
CA ILE A 67 -1.63 -9.39 7.69
C ILE A 67 -0.35 -8.67 7.27
N VAL A 68 -0.31 -8.11 6.08
CA VAL A 68 0.73 -7.20 5.62
C VAL A 68 0.14 -5.79 5.56
N LEU A 69 0.80 -4.86 6.21
CA LEU A 69 0.52 -3.43 6.14
C LEU A 69 1.75 -2.75 5.55
N SER A 70 1.66 -2.31 4.31
CA SER A 70 2.71 -1.53 3.65
C SER A 70 2.32 -0.06 3.57
N CYS A 71 3.29 0.82 3.66
CA CYS A 71 3.14 2.26 3.52
C CYS A 71 4.44 2.88 3.04
N GLY A 72 4.38 4.11 2.55
CA GLY A 72 5.58 4.84 2.14
C GLY A 72 6.33 4.19 0.97
N VAL A 73 5.63 3.43 0.12
CA VAL A 73 6.13 3.06 -1.22
C VAL A 73 6.43 4.33 -2.00
N HIS A 74 5.64 5.37 -1.75
CA HIS A 74 5.95 6.75 -2.10
C HIS A 74 6.30 7.52 -0.81
N GLY A 75 7.50 8.13 -0.76
CA GLY A 75 8.06 8.68 0.46
C GLY A 75 7.33 9.91 1.02
N ASN A 76 6.64 10.67 0.17
CA ASN A 76 5.88 11.86 0.55
C ASN A 76 4.42 11.59 0.95
N GLU A 77 3.97 10.36 0.93
CA GLU A 77 2.61 9.95 1.32
C GLU A 77 2.55 9.66 2.83
N THR A 78 2.55 10.70 3.64
CA THR A 78 2.91 10.67 5.06
C THR A 78 1.84 10.12 5.98
N ALA A 79 0.54 10.32 5.72
CA ALA A 79 -0.53 9.84 6.60
C ALA A 79 -0.50 8.31 6.82
N PRO A 80 -0.37 7.47 5.78
CA PRO A 80 -0.18 6.03 5.96
C PRO A 80 1.06 5.67 6.77
N ILE A 81 2.15 6.44 6.60
CA ILE A 81 3.40 6.22 7.33
C ILE A 81 3.20 6.50 8.82
N GLU A 82 2.57 7.64 9.17
CA GLU A 82 2.24 8.02 10.54
C GLU A 82 1.28 7.02 11.20
N ILE A 83 0.29 6.51 10.47
CA ILE A 83 -0.63 5.46 10.95
C ILE A 83 0.15 4.18 11.30
N CYS A 84 0.96 3.68 10.36
CA CYS A 84 1.74 2.46 10.58
C CYS A 84 2.80 2.62 11.66
N GLU A 85 3.49 3.78 11.72
CA GLU A 85 4.45 4.09 12.79
C GLU A 85 3.78 4.07 14.15
N ASN A 86 2.60 4.67 14.29
CA ASN A 86 1.86 4.68 15.55
C ASN A 86 1.39 3.28 15.96
N LEU A 87 0.91 2.45 15.03
CA LEU A 87 0.56 1.06 15.30
C LEU A 87 1.78 0.26 15.77
N VAL A 88 2.91 0.34 15.07
CA VAL A 88 4.17 -0.30 15.44
C VAL A 88 4.63 0.15 16.83
N LYS A 89 4.60 1.46 17.09
CA LYS A 89 4.95 2.05 18.39
C LYS A 89 4.11 1.46 19.51
N ASN A 90 2.78 1.45 19.35
CA ASN A 90 1.87 0.96 20.39
C ASN A 90 2.02 -0.54 20.64
N ILE A 91 2.35 -1.34 19.61
CA ILE A 91 2.68 -2.76 19.80
C ILE A 91 4.00 -2.91 20.58
N LEU A 92 5.05 -2.16 20.21
CA LEU A 92 6.36 -2.20 20.87
C LEU A 92 6.30 -1.77 22.32
N LEU A 93 5.44 -0.82 22.67
CA LEU A 93 5.20 -0.36 24.03
C LEU A 93 4.28 -1.30 24.82
N GLY A 94 3.66 -2.31 24.17
CA GLY A 94 2.74 -3.27 24.79
C GLY A 94 1.32 -2.73 25.00
N GLU A 95 0.98 -1.59 24.38
CA GLU A 95 -0.36 -1.00 24.42
C GLU A 95 -1.34 -1.74 23.50
N ILE A 96 -0.83 -2.30 22.41
CA ILE A 96 -1.56 -3.17 21.49
C ILE A 96 -1.05 -4.60 21.65
N ILE A 97 -1.94 -5.53 22.03
CA ILE A 97 -1.62 -6.95 22.14
C ILE A 97 -2.00 -7.65 20.83
N VAL A 98 -1.00 -8.16 20.14
CA VAL A 98 -1.15 -8.83 18.85
C VAL A 98 -1.81 -10.20 19.04
N LYS A 99 -2.86 -10.49 18.28
CA LYS A 99 -3.54 -11.80 18.22
C LYS A 99 -3.48 -12.45 16.83
N GLN A 100 -2.97 -11.74 15.84
CA GLN A 100 -2.73 -12.22 14.49
C GLN A 100 -1.24 -12.06 14.15
N ARG A 101 -0.78 -12.64 13.05
CA ARG A 101 0.55 -12.32 12.53
C ARG A 101 0.44 -11.05 11.69
N VAL A 102 1.30 -10.08 11.95
CA VAL A 102 1.31 -8.83 11.19
C VAL A 102 2.74 -8.44 10.80
N LEU A 103 2.90 -8.06 9.54
CA LEU A 103 4.14 -7.54 8.95
C LEU A 103 3.91 -6.08 8.56
N PHE A 104 4.74 -5.18 9.07
CA PHE A 104 4.77 -3.77 8.66
C PHE A 104 5.95 -3.53 7.73
N LEU A 105 5.68 -2.84 6.64
CA LEU A 105 6.63 -2.50 5.59
C LEU A 105 6.61 -0.99 5.35
N PHE A 106 7.71 -0.32 5.69
CA PHE A 106 7.96 1.06 5.31
C PHE A 106 8.82 1.04 4.03
N GLY A 107 8.21 1.41 2.90
CA GLY A 107 8.75 1.14 1.58
C GLY A 107 10.03 1.88 1.26
N ASN A 108 9.95 3.13 0.82
CA ASN A 108 11.07 3.93 0.29
C ASN A 108 11.59 4.91 1.35
N LEU A 109 12.40 4.41 2.29
CA LEU A 109 12.96 5.24 3.36
C LEU A 109 13.77 6.44 2.85
N PRO A 110 14.65 6.32 1.84
CA PRO A 110 15.36 7.48 1.31
C PRO A 110 14.45 8.56 0.73
N ALA A 111 13.36 8.18 0.04
CA ALA A 111 12.39 9.15 -0.47
C ALA A 111 11.60 9.84 0.66
N MET A 112 11.33 9.12 1.78
CA MET A 112 10.75 9.73 2.99
C MET A 112 11.65 10.80 3.58
N ASP A 113 12.97 10.59 3.55
CA ASP A 113 13.96 11.52 4.15
C ASP A 113 14.00 12.85 3.43
N ILE A 114 13.75 12.87 2.13
CA ILE A 114 13.72 14.08 1.32
C ILE A 114 12.31 14.56 0.98
N ALA A 115 11.28 13.91 1.56
CA ALA A 115 9.86 14.22 1.33
C ALA A 115 9.44 14.19 -0.15
N GLU A 116 10.04 13.31 -0.93
CA GLU A 116 9.74 13.11 -2.34
C GLU A 116 8.97 11.81 -2.57
N ARG A 117 8.32 11.71 -3.72
CA ARG A 117 7.55 10.53 -4.09
C ARG A 117 8.47 9.31 -4.29
N PHE A 118 9.57 9.48 -5.00
CA PHE A 118 10.63 8.50 -5.25
C PHE A 118 11.94 9.24 -5.57
N ILE A 119 13.06 8.53 -5.61
CA ILE A 119 14.37 9.09 -5.92
C ILE A 119 14.64 9.01 -7.43
N GLU A 120 14.64 7.82 -8.01
CA GLU A 120 14.94 7.56 -9.42
C GLU A 120 13.74 6.99 -10.16
N GLU A 121 13.04 6.01 -9.57
CA GLU A 121 11.94 5.31 -10.20
C GLU A 121 10.75 5.12 -9.27
N ASN A 122 9.55 5.19 -9.83
CA ASN A 122 8.31 4.93 -9.10
C ASN A 122 8.25 3.46 -8.65
N MET A 123 8.57 3.20 -7.38
CA MET A 123 8.63 1.84 -6.82
C MET A 123 7.32 1.06 -7.02
N ASN A 124 6.14 1.73 -7.02
CA ASN A 124 4.85 1.07 -7.26
C ASN A 124 4.61 0.74 -8.76
N ARG A 125 5.69 0.64 -9.54
CA ARG A 125 5.74 0.13 -10.92
C ARG A 125 6.80 -0.96 -11.08
N LEU A 126 7.46 -1.33 -9.98
CA LEU A 126 8.61 -2.25 -9.99
C LEU A 126 8.31 -3.62 -9.39
N PHE A 127 7.06 -3.86 -8.95
CA PHE A 127 6.64 -5.14 -8.39
C PHE A 127 6.22 -6.14 -9.48
N SER A 128 5.91 -7.37 -9.09
CA SER A 128 5.59 -8.50 -9.97
C SER A 128 6.73 -8.85 -10.92
N GLY A 129 7.99 -8.74 -10.42
CA GLY A 129 9.20 -9.04 -11.17
C GLY A 129 9.71 -7.90 -12.06
N GLU A 130 8.98 -6.78 -12.19
CA GLU A 130 9.36 -5.66 -13.05
C GLU A 130 10.67 -5.00 -12.60
N HIS A 131 11.03 -5.12 -11.33
CA HIS A 131 12.33 -4.68 -10.80
C HIS A 131 13.54 -5.31 -11.54
N GLN A 132 13.35 -6.46 -12.21
CA GLN A 132 14.39 -7.14 -12.99
C GLN A 132 14.36 -6.77 -14.48
N ASN A 133 13.29 -6.15 -14.95
CA ASN A 133 13.11 -5.77 -16.35
C ASN A 133 13.85 -4.45 -16.63
N LEU A 134 15.14 -4.57 -16.94
CA LEU A 134 16.02 -3.43 -17.20
C LEU A 134 16.02 -3.08 -18.68
N ALA A 135 15.83 -1.80 -19.01
CA ALA A 135 16.06 -1.29 -20.35
C ALA A 135 17.56 -1.41 -20.72
N SER A 136 17.85 -1.41 -22.02
CA SER A 136 19.24 -1.50 -22.49
C SER A 136 20.09 -0.35 -21.93
N GLY A 137 21.15 -0.72 -21.18
CA GLY A 137 22.04 0.23 -20.50
C GLY A 137 21.55 0.72 -19.13
N GLN A 138 20.35 0.35 -18.69
CA GLN A 138 19.86 0.66 -17.34
C GLN A 138 20.56 -0.24 -16.30
N GLN A 139 20.86 0.33 -15.14
CA GLN A 139 21.43 -0.40 -14.01
C GLN A 139 20.37 -0.61 -12.91
N MET A 140 20.62 -1.61 -12.07
CA MET A 140 19.84 -1.84 -10.86
C MET A 140 20.04 -0.67 -9.90
N ASN A 141 18.97 0.06 -9.55
CA ASN A 141 18.99 1.15 -8.59
C ASN A 141 18.44 0.71 -7.22
N ALA A 142 18.43 1.64 -6.26
CA ALA A 142 18.00 1.38 -4.90
C ALA A 142 16.51 0.98 -4.80
N GLU A 143 15.63 1.63 -5.57
CA GLU A 143 14.19 1.32 -5.58
C GLU A 143 13.90 -0.06 -6.16
N ARG A 144 14.63 -0.48 -7.21
CA ARG A 144 14.50 -1.84 -7.78
C ARG A 144 14.95 -2.91 -6.78
N LEU A 145 16.08 -2.69 -6.10
CA LEU A 145 16.57 -3.59 -5.05
C LEU A 145 15.59 -3.65 -3.87
N ARG A 146 15.01 -2.51 -3.48
CA ARG A 146 14.02 -2.44 -2.41
C ARG A 146 12.72 -3.13 -2.79
N ALA A 147 12.20 -2.94 -3.99
CA ALA A 147 11.01 -3.62 -4.47
C ALA A 147 11.20 -5.14 -4.41
N LYS A 148 12.34 -5.65 -4.89
CA LYS A 148 12.69 -7.07 -4.77
C LYS A 148 12.72 -7.53 -3.30
N GLN A 149 13.36 -6.79 -2.42
CA GLN A 149 13.44 -7.12 -1.00
C GLN A 149 12.04 -7.22 -0.37
N LEU A 150 11.15 -6.28 -0.68
CA LEU A 150 9.77 -6.26 -0.17
C LEU A 150 8.97 -7.45 -0.68
N GLU A 151 9.10 -7.82 -1.97
CA GLU A 151 8.50 -9.04 -2.53
C GLU A 151 8.96 -10.30 -1.80
N ASP A 152 10.29 -10.45 -1.66
CA ASP A 152 10.88 -11.61 -0.99
C ASP A 152 10.40 -11.73 0.47
N VAL A 153 10.30 -10.60 1.18
CA VAL A 153 9.82 -10.58 2.57
C VAL A 153 8.34 -10.95 2.67
N VAL A 154 7.48 -10.40 1.82
CA VAL A 154 6.05 -10.75 1.81
C VAL A 154 5.85 -12.22 1.48
N LYS A 155 6.52 -12.72 0.47
CA LYS A 155 6.47 -14.13 0.09
C LYS A 155 6.89 -15.04 1.23
N ASN A 156 8.03 -14.74 1.86
CA ASN A 156 8.53 -15.50 3.00
C ASN A 156 7.59 -15.42 4.21
N PHE A 157 7.03 -14.26 4.50
CA PHE A 157 6.07 -14.08 5.59
C PHE A 157 4.83 -14.97 5.44
N TYR A 158 4.30 -15.11 4.23
CA TYR A 158 3.16 -15.98 3.95
C TYR A 158 3.52 -17.48 3.88
N LEU A 159 4.79 -17.81 3.60
CA LEU A 159 5.24 -19.22 3.52
C LEU A 159 5.56 -19.85 4.87
N VAL A 160 5.96 -19.07 5.87
CA VAL A 160 6.43 -19.56 7.18
C VAL A 160 5.24 -19.99 8.05
N VAL A 161 4.49 -21.00 7.63
CA VAL A 161 3.53 -21.66 8.52
C VAL A 161 3.53 -23.16 8.28
N GLU A 162 4.09 -23.91 9.22
CA GLU A 162 4.05 -25.39 9.22
C GLU A 162 2.63 -25.97 9.43
N SER A 163 1.60 -25.15 9.52
CA SER A 163 0.24 -25.62 9.76
C SER A 163 -0.45 -25.99 8.44
N LYS A 164 -1.05 -27.19 8.41
CA LYS A 164 -1.98 -27.64 7.36
C LYS A 164 -3.27 -26.80 7.30
N GLN A 165 -3.38 -25.73 8.08
CA GLN A 165 -4.56 -24.89 8.16
C GLN A 165 -4.43 -23.74 7.17
N LEU A 166 -5.41 -23.59 6.27
CA LEU A 166 -5.56 -22.42 5.41
C LEU A 166 -5.62 -21.16 6.30
N ARG A 167 -4.74 -20.21 6.02
CA ARG A 167 -4.68 -18.90 6.69
C ARG A 167 -5.19 -17.85 5.74
N CYS A 168 -5.94 -16.89 6.28
CA CYS A 168 -6.36 -15.73 5.51
C CYS A 168 -5.16 -14.79 5.34
N ARG A 169 -4.74 -14.57 4.11
CA ARG A 169 -3.64 -13.65 3.75
C ARG A 169 -4.22 -12.31 3.31
N LEU A 170 -3.82 -11.25 3.99
CA LEU A 170 -4.30 -9.90 3.77
C LEU A 170 -3.14 -8.96 3.49
N HIS A 171 -3.27 -8.07 2.51
CA HIS A 171 -2.31 -7.02 2.27
C HIS A 171 -3.03 -5.69 1.99
N TYR A 172 -2.87 -4.72 2.88
CA TYR A 172 -3.31 -3.34 2.67
C TYR A 172 -2.09 -2.48 2.39
N ASP A 173 -1.92 -2.09 1.12
CA ASP A 173 -0.89 -1.16 0.66
C ASP A 173 -1.45 0.26 0.75
N LEU A 174 -1.07 0.96 1.83
CA LEU A 174 -1.67 2.23 2.23
C LEU A 174 -0.96 3.40 1.54
N HIS A 175 -1.76 4.21 0.86
CA HIS A 175 -1.34 5.35 0.07
C HIS A 175 -2.15 6.61 0.38
N THR A 176 -1.71 7.73 -0.16
CA THR A 176 -2.49 8.96 -0.30
C THR A 176 -2.33 9.52 -1.71
N ALA A 177 -3.40 10.10 -2.26
CA ALA A 177 -3.39 10.64 -3.60
C ALA A 177 -2.75 12.04 -3.66
N ILE A 178 -1.89 12.28 -4.65
CA ILE A 178 -1.35 13.62 -4.93
C ILE A 178 -2.48 14.57 -5.33
N ARG A 179 -3.43 14.08 -6.11
CA ARG A 179 -4.55 14.83 -6.66
C ARG A 179 -5.76 14.73 -5.74
N ALA A 180 -6.50 15.83 -5.63
CA ALA A 180 -7.81 15.82 -4.99
C ALA A 180 -8.72 14.74 -5.61
N SER A 181 -9.70 14.28 -4.86
CA SER A 181 -10.65 13.27 -5.32
C SER A 181 -12.07 13.69 -4.93
N LYS A 182 -13.06 13.45 -5.80
CA LYS A 182 -14.48 13.60 -5.43
C LYS A 182 -14.90 12.59 -4.37
N ASN A 183 -14.20 11.44 -4.35
CA ASN A 183 -14.33 10.41 -3.33
C ASN A 183 -13.03 10.41 -2.52
N ASP A 184 -13.03 11.04 -1.35
CA ASP A 184 -11.80 11.32 -0.58
C ASP A 184 -10.95 10.08 -0.32
N LYS A 185 -11.61 8.95 -0.01
CA LYS A 185 -10.95 7.67 0.23
C LYS A 185 -11.49 6.63 -0.74
N PHE A 186 -10.58 5.90 -1.37
CA PHE A 186 -10.96 4.81 -2.26
C PHE A 186 -9.93 3.69 -2.25
N ALA A 187 -10.32 2.51 -2.69
CA ALA A 187 -9.41 1.39 -2.83
C ALA A 187 -9.39 0.88 -4.27
N VAL A 188 -8.21 0.59 -4.77
CA VAL A 188 -8.03 -0.21 -5.97
C VAL A 188 -8.02 -1.67 -5.57
N TYR A 189 -8.98 -2.43 -6.07
CA TYR A 189 -9.01 -3.88 -5.96
C TYR A 189 -8.30 -4.46 -7.18
N PRO A 190 -7.11 -5.07 -7.01
CA PRO A 190 -6.32 -5.57 -8.13
C PRO A 190 -7.05 -6.66 -8.93
N PHE A 191 -6.61 -6.89 -10.15
CA PHE A 191 -7.11 -7.95 -11.02
C PHE A 191 -7.04 -9.32 -10.34
N GLN A 192 -8.15 -10.08 -10.40
CA GLN A 192 -8.33 -11.31 -9.65
C GLN A 192 -8.12 -12.61 -10.46
N ASN A 193 -7.69 -12.53 -11.73
CA ASN A 193 -7.52 -13.69 -12.61
C ASN A 193 -8.78 -14.59 -12.68
N GLY A 194 -9.97 -13.99 -12.68
CA GLY A 194 -11.24 -14.70 -12.74
C GLY A 194 -11.78 -15.20 -11.39
N LYS A 195 -11.09 -14.93 -10.27
CA LYS A 195 -11.66 -15.16 -8.94
C LYS A 195 -12.75 -14.13 -8.66
N PRO A 196 -13.80 -14.49 -7.88
CA PRO A 196 -14.85 -13.54 -7.49
C PRO A 196 -14.28 -12.45 -6.57
N TRP A 197 -14.89 -11.27 -6.63
CA TRP A 197 -14.65 -10.19 -5.67
C TRP A 197 -15.18 -10.60 -4.29
N ASP A 198 -14.36 -10.45 -3.26
CA ASP A 198 -14.72 -10.87 -1.89
C ASP A 198 -15.44 -9.74 -1.15
N LYS A 199 -16.73 -9.93 -0.91
CA LYS A 199 -17.58 -8.97 -0.21
C LYS A 199 -17.17 -8.75 1.26
N TYR A 200 -16.58 -9.75 1.90
CA TYR A 200 -16.08 -9.60 3.26
C TYR A 200 -14.90 -8.61 3.33
N GLN A 201 -14.04 -8.63 2.31
CA GLN A 201 -12.95 -7.65 2.22
C GLN A 201 -13.48 -6.23 2.01
N LEU A 202 -14.57 -6.08 1.24
CA LEU A 202 -15.22 -4.77 1.08
C LEU A 202 -15.83 -4.26 2.39
N GLN A 203 -16.39 -5.15 3.22
CA GLN A 203 -16.88 -4.78 4.55
C GLN A 203 -15.75 -4.25 5.45
N ILE A 204 -14.54 -4.82 5.36
CA ILE A 204 -13.36 -4.32 6.08
C ILE A 204 -12.97 -2.93 5.57
N LEU A 205 -12.93 -2.72 4.26
CA LEU A 205 -12.66 -1.41 3.67
C LEU A 205 -13.71 -0.37 4.09
N LEU A 206 -14.99 -0.74 4.11
CA LEU A 206 -16.07 0.13 4.59
C LEU A 206 -15.85 0.53 6.05
N ALA A 207 -15.44 -0.41 6.91
CA ALA A 207 -15.11 -0.12 8.30
C ALA A 207 -13.91 0.84 8.44
N CYS A 208 -12.97 0.81 7.49
CA CYS A 208 -11.90 1.82 7.37
C CYS A 208 -12.40 3.18 6.86
N GLY A 209 -13.69 3.34 6.55
CA GLY A 209 -14.25 4.55 5.93
C GLY A 209 -13.98 4.64 4.42
N VAL A 210 -13.65 3.53 3.77
CA VAL A 210 -13.39 3.43 2.33
C VAL A 210 -14.59 2.75 1.66
N ASN A 211 -15.44 3.53 1.02
CA ASN A 211 -16.64 3.02 0.36
C ASN A 211 -16.57 3.07 -1.18
N THR A 212 -15.54 3.69 -1.73
CA THR A 212 -15.33 3.76 -3.17
C THR A 212 -14.31 2.72 -3.59
N ILE A 213 -14.69 1.86 -4.53
CA ILE A 213 -13.90 0.71 -4.97
C ILE A 213 -13.67 0.81 -6.47
N LEU A 214 -12.42 0.76 -6.89
CA LEU A 214 -12.02 0.68 -8.29
C LEU A 214 -11.55 -0.74 -8.60
N LEU A 215 -12.30 -1.47 -9.41
CA LEU A 215 -11.97 -2.81 -9.85
C LEU A 215 -10.98 -2.75 -11.02
N SER A 216 -9.80 -3.36 -10.85
CA SER A 216 -8.81 -3.44 -11.92
C SER A 216 -9.12 -4.61 -12.85
N GLY A 217 -9.27 -4.33 -14.13
CA GLY A 217 -9.58 -5.33 -15.17
C GLY A 217 -8.37 -6.06 -15.73
N ASN A 218 -7.13 -5.62 -15.42
CA ASN A 218 -5.91 -6.15 -16.00
C ASN A 218 -4.79 -6.30 -14.97
N PRO A 219 -3.82 -7.18 -15.22
CA PRO A 219 -2.57 -7.27 -14.47
C PRO A 219 -1.83 -5.93 -14.40
N THR A 220 -1.15 -5.67 -13.29
CA THR A 220 -0.35 -4.47 -13.08
C THR A 220 0.98 -4.82 -12.41
N THR A 221 1.84 -3.83 -12.20
CA THR A 221 3.12 -3.98 -11.50
C THR A 221 3.10 -3.31 -10.12
N THR A 222 1.91 -3.22 -9.50
CA THR A 222 1.75 -2.63 -8.16
C THR A 222 2.02 -3.66 -7.06
N PHE A 223 2.35 -3.19 -5.87
CA PHE A 223 2.64 -4.07 -4.73
C PHE A 223 1.43 -4.90 -4.31
N SER A 224 0.25 -4.29 -4.29
CA SER A 224 -0.99 -5.01 -3.99
C SER A 224 -1.28 -6.12 -5.01
N TYR A 225 -1.05 -5.87 -6.32
CA TYR A 225 -1.23 -6.90 -7.35
C TYR A 225 -0.24 -8.05 -7.19
N TYR A 226 1.03 -7.77 -6.88
CA TYR A 226 2.01 -8.81 -6.55
C TYR A 226 1.47 -9.78 -5.49
N SER A 227 0.91 -9.25 -4.41
CA SER A 227 0.40 -10.09 -3.32
C SER A 227 -0.82 -10.92 -3.72
N VAL A 228 -1.70 -10.39 -4.61
CA VAL A 228 -2.81 -11.17 -5.18
C VAL A 228 -2.28 -12.28 -6.07
N ASN A 229 -1.38 -11.95 -7.00
CA ASN A 229 -0.95 -12.86 -8.06
C ASN A 229 0.02 -13.94 -7.58
N GLU A 230 1.02 -13.55 -6.77
CA GLU A 230 2.10 -14.44 -6.35
C GLU A 230 1.88 -15.09 -4.97
N CYS A 231 1.06 -14.48 -4.13
CA CYS A 231 0.88 -14.94 -2.75
C CYS A 231 -0.54 -15.41 -2.43
N ASP A 232 -1.47 -15.34 -3.37
CA ASP A 232 -2.89 -15.69 -3.16
C ASP A 232 -3.51 -14.93 -1.99
N ALA A 233 -3.17 -13.65 -1.84
CA ALA A 233 -3.65 -12.79 -0.78
C ALA A 233 -4.83 -11.93 -1.24
N HIS A 234 -5.73 -11.60 -0.32
CA HIS A 234 -6.63 -10.47 -0.52
C HIS A 234 -5.82 -9.19 -0.34
N ALA A 235 -5.64 -8.43 -1.40
CA ALA A 235 -4.81 -7.23 -1.36
C ALA A 235 -5.45 -6.03 -2.03
N PHE A 236 -5.11 -4.83 -1.54
CA PHE A 236 -5.66 -3.56 -2.00
C PHE A 236 -4.60 -2.47 -1.98
N THR A 237 -4.63 -1.59 -2.97
CA THR A 237 -4.02 -0.26 -2.82
C THR A 237 -5.10 0.66 -2.25
N VAL A 238 -4.86 1.22 -1.07
CA VAL A 238 -5.86 2.00 -0.32
C VAL A 238 -5.43 3.46 -0.27
N GLU A 239 -6.16 4.30 -0.99
CA GLU A 239 -5.93 5.75 -1.03
C GLU A 239 -6.73 6.42 0.10
N LEU A 240 -6.03 6.98 1.08
CA LEU A 240 -6.61 7.50 2.33
C LEU A 240 -6.85 9.03 2.34
N GLY A 241 -6.86 9.65 1.17
CA GLY A 241 -7.06 11.08 1.04
C GLY A 241 -5.88 11.77 0.38
N LYS A 242 -5.72 13.07 0.60
CA LYS A 242 -4.70 13.90 -0.05
C LYS A 242 -3.37 13.86 0.68
N VAL A 243 -2.27 13.90 -0.07
CA VAL A 243 -0.91 14.05 0.48
C VAL A 243 -0.76 15.34 1.29
N MET A 244 -0.20 15.22 2.50
CA MET A 244 0.22 16.34 3.37
C MET A 244 1.65 16.07 3.88
N PRO A 245 2.41 17.09 4.31
CA PRO A 245 3.69 16.90 4.96
C PRO A 245 3.59 16.14 6.29
N PHE A 246 4.67 15.50 6.74
CA PHE A 246 4.74 14.88 8.07
C PHE A 246 4.31 15.85 9.18
N GLY A 247 3.51 15.35 10.12
CA GLY A 247 3.00 16.12 11.26
C GLY A 247 1.90 17.14 10.91
N GLN A 248 1.47 17.22 9.65
CA GLN A 248 0.39 18.11 9.23
C GLN A 248 -0.90 17.37 8.87
N ASN A 249 -0.89 16.04 8.97
CA ASN A 249 -2.10 15.25 8.80
C ASN A 249 -3.04 15.46 10.00
N ASN A 250 -4.32 15.70 9.72
CA ASN A 250 -5.34 15.62 10.78
C ASN A 250 -5.66 14.14 11.05
N MET A 251 -5.09 13.59 12.10
CA MET A 251 -5.20 12.14 12.41
C MET A 251 -6.63 11.72 12.76
N ASP A 252 -7.52 12.63 13.15
CA ASP A 252 -8.94 12.33 13.38
C ASP A 252 -9.65 11.86 12.11
N ASP A 253 -9.21 12.33 10.93
CA ASP A 253 -9.75 11.92 9.63
C ASP A 253 -9.46 10.44 9.30
N PHE A 254 -8.50 9.85 10.00
CA PHE A 254 -8.07 8.46 9.83
C PHE A 254 -8.50 7.54 10.98
N SER A 255 -9.31 8.02 11.92
CA SER A 255 -9.74 7.25 13.10
C SER A 255 -10.35 5.90 12.73
N ASN A 256 -11.24 5.84 11.74
CA ASN A 256 -11.85 4.59 11.26
C ASN A 256 -10.80 3.59 10.73
N VAL A 257 -9.76 4.07 10.03
CA VAL A 257 -8.66 3.24 9.53
C VAL A 257 -7.85 2.69 10.69
N VAL A 258 -7.43 3.57 11.61
CA VAL A 258 -6.64 3.17 12.79
C VAL A 258 -7.40 2.16 13.65
N ASP A 259 -8.67 2.42 13.93
CA ASP A 259 -9.51 1.53 14.74
C ASP A 259 -9.71 0.17 14.07
N THR A 260 -10.00 0.16 12.77
CA THR A 260 -10.22 -1.09 12.02
C THR A 260 -8.94 -1.91 11.91
N LEU A 261 -7.80 -1.30 11.59
CA LEU A 261 -6.52 -1.99 11.54
C LEU A 261 -6.10 -2.49 12.93
N THR A 262 -6.34 -1.71 13.98
CA THR A 262 -6.10 -2.14 15.36
C THR A 262 -6.95 -3.36 15.71
N GLN A 263 -8.24 -3.34 15.38
CA GLN A 263 -9.13 -4.48 15.61
C GLN A 263 -8.69 -5.71 14.79
N LEU A 264 -8.26 -5.52 13.55
CA LEU A 264 -7.76 -6.58 12.67
C LEU A 264 -6.54 -7.29 13.29
N ILE A 265 -5.64 -6.53 13.92
CA ILE A 265 -4.45 -7.04 14.60
C ILE A 265 -4.79 -7.72 15.95
N CYS A 266 -5.72 -7.15 16.71
CA CYS A 266 -6.02 -7.54 18.10
C CYS A 266 -7.16 -8.53 18.24
N ALA A 267 -8.02 -8.68 17.24
CA ALA A 267 -9.22 -9.49 17.35
C ALA A 267 -9.12 -10.79 16.55
N LYS A 268 -9.85 -11.82 16.96
CA LYS A 268 -10.06 -13.02 16.14
C LYS A 268 -11.09 -12.76 15.05
N GLU A 269 -12.14 -12.02 15.40
CA GLU A 269 -13.25 -11.67 14.50
C GLU A 269 -13.50 -10.17 14.54
N LEU A 270 -13.78 -9.58 13.41
CA LEU A 270 -14.18 -8.19 13.28
C LEU A 270 -15.70 -8.06 13.38
N ARG A 271 -16.17 -7.01 14.03
CA ARG A 271 -17.58 -6.63 14.02
C ARG A 271 -17.83 -5.71 12.84
N LEU A 272 -18.26 -6.27 11.72
CA LEU A 272 -18.48 -5.56 10.47
C LEU A 272 -19.98 -5.38 10.21
N LYS A 273 -20.33 -4.29 9.52
CA LYS A 273 -21.66 -4.11 8.95
C LYS A 273 -21.89 -5.16 7.85
N ASN A 274 -23.09 -5.71 7.76
CA ASN A 274 -23.45 -6.60 6.66
C ASN A 274 -23.31 -5.88 5.32
N TYR A 275 -22.82 -6.61 4.30
CA TYR A 275 -22.67 -6.08 2.97
C TYR A 275 -24.02 -5.68 2.36
N THR A 276 -24.09 -4.46 1.84
CA THR A 276 -25.15 -4.01 0.95
C THR A 276 -24.54 -3.21 -0.21
N ASN A 277 -25.02 -3.41 -1.43
CA ASN A 277 -24.52 -2.65 -2.59
C ASN A 277 -24.66 -1.14 -2.40
N ALA A 278 -25.71 -0.70 -1.70
CA ALA A 278 -25.97 0.73 -1.47
C ALA A 278 -24.92 1.45 -0.62
N ASP A 279 -24.07 0.71 0.08
CA ASP A 279 -22.98 1.29 0.89
C ASP A 279 -21.76 1.64 0.04
N PHE A 280 -21.68 1.19 -1.21
CA PHE A 280 -20.48 1.31 -2.03
C PHE A 280 -20.72 2.06 -3.34
N LEU A 281 -19.69 2.79 -3.76
CA LEU A 281 -19.52 3.31 -5.10
C LEU A 281 -18.48 2.42 -5.80
N ILE A 282 -18.93 1.55 -6.69
CA ILE A 282 -18.06 0.59 -7.36
C ILE A 282 -17.88 1.02 -8.81
N TYR A 283 -16.63 1.09 -9.23
CA TYR A 283 -16.23 1.45 -10.58
C TYR A 283 -15.38 0.34 -11.17
N GLU A 284 -15.48 0.15 -12.48
CA GLU A 284 -14.55 -0.65 -13.25
C GLU A 284 -13.76 0.24 -14.22
N VAL A 285 -12.54 -0.18 -14.56
CA VAL A 285 -11.71 0.51 -15.53
C VAL A 285 -12.29 0.29 -16.94
N ASN A 286 -12.63 1.39 -17.62
CA ASN A 286 -13.13 1.36 -19.00
C ASN A 286 -11.98 1.53 -20.01
N GLN A 287 -11.11 2.54 -19.81
CA GLN A 287 -9.96 2.78 -20.68
C GLN A 287 -8.67 2.93 -19.87
N VAL A 288 -7.58 2.39 -20.43
CA VAL A 288 -6.22 2.64 -19.98
C VAL A 288 -5.54 3.45 -21.07
N ILE A 289 -5.29 4.73 -20.84
CA ILE A 289 -4.70 5.65 -21.80
C ILE A 289 -3.23 5.83 -21.47
N ASN A 290 -2.36 5.31 -22.33
CA ASN A 290 -0.91 5.45 -22.22
C ASN A 290 -0.45 6.58 -23.13
N LYS A 291 0.50 7.39 -22.66
CA LYS A 291 1.19 8.38 -23.48
C LYS A 291 2.02 7.68 -24.55
N GLN A 292 1.80 8.03 -25.81
CA GLN A 292 2.53 7.46 -26.95
C GLN A 292 3.47 8.47 -27.60
N GLN A 293 3.19 9.78 -27.45
CA GLN A 293 3.96 10.86 -28.06
C GLN A 293 4.30 11.96 -27.03
N ASP A 294 5.35 12.72 -27.30
CA ASP A 294 5.78 13.81 -26.42
C ASP A 294 4.75 14.94 -26.29
N ASP A 295 3.94 15.14 -27.33
CA ASP A 295 2.89 16.15 -27.38
C ASP A 295 1.56 15.74 -26.72
N PHE A 296 1.56 14.66 -25.93
CA PHE A 296 0.38 14.21 -25.20
C PHE A 296 -0.12 15.28 -24.22
N VAL A 297 -1.41 15.62 -24.34
CA VAL A 297 -2.08 16.60 -23.49
C VAL A 297 -3.40 16.06 -22.93
N LEU A 298 -3.73 16.46 -21.71
CA LEU A 298 -5.03 16.26 -21.10
C LEU A 298 -5.91 17.47 -21.43
N ASN A 299 -7.14 17.23 -21.92
CA ASN A 299 -8.05 18.27 -22.37
C ASN A 299 -9.10 18.67 -21.32
N PHE A 300 -8.73 18.64 -20.03
CA PHE A 300 -9.51 19.11 -18.90
C PHE A 300 -8.59 19.86 -17.91
N ALA A 301 -9.16 20.49 -16.89
CA ALA A 301 -8.39 21.28 -15.94
C ALA A 301 -7.27 20.45 -15.30
N SER A 302 -6.05 21.03 -15.23
CA SER A 302 -4.87 20.35 -14.71
C SER A 302 -5.01 19.87 -13.26
N ASP A 303 -5.91 20.47 -12.49
CA ASP A 303 -6.27 20.16 -11.12
C ASP A 303 -7.58 19.36 -10.96
N ALA A 304 -8.18 18.91 -12.09
CA ALA A 304 -9.41 18.13 -12.07
C ALA A 304 -9.29 16.94 -11.10
N PRO A 305 -10.19 16.80 -10.12
CA PRO A 305 -10.13 15.72 -9.13
C PRO A 305 -10.29 14.34 -9.76
N ASN A 306 -9.74 13.31 -9.12
CA ASN A 306 -10.12 11.94 -9.41
C ASN A 306 -11.64 11.78 -9.32
N PHE A 307 -12.21 10.90 -10.13
CA PHE A 307 -13.66 10.69 -10.29
C PHE A 307 -14.43 11.90 -10.83
N SER A 308 -13.75 12.87 -11.49
CA SER A 308 -14.45 13.85 -12.31
C SER A 308 -15.02 13.17 -13.54
N ASP A 309 -16.32 13.33 -13.75
CA ASP A 309 -17.09 12.73 -14.83
C ASP A 309 -17.25 13.69 -16.01
N PHE A 310 -17.39 13.13 -17.20
CA PHE A 310 -17.48 13.84 -18.46
C PHE A 310 -18.63 13.28 -19.31
N PRO A 311 -19.25 14.12 -20.16
CA PRO A 311 -20.27 13.66 -21.08
C PRO A 311 -19.67 12.76 -22.17
N LYS A 312 -20.47 11.88 -22.73
CA LYS A 312 -20.07 11.04 -23.87
C LYS A 312 -19.50 11.87 -25.01
N ASN A 313 -18.44 11.38 -25.64
CA ASN A 313 -17.65 12.02 -26.69
C ASN A 313 -16.82 13.23 -26.25
N TYR A 314 -16.79 13.60 -24.97
CA TYR A 314 -15.85 14.62 -24.50
C TYR A 314 -14.40 14.20 -24.80
N LEU A 315 -13.58 15.13 -25.35
CA LEU A 315 -12.17 14.88 -25.62
C LEU A 315 -11.38 14.91 -24.32
N LEU A 316 -10.97 13.75 -23.81
CA LEU A 316 -10.25 13.61 -22.54
C LEU A 316 -8.75 13.88 -22.69
N ALA A 317 -8.16 13.36 -23.76
CA ALA A 317 -6.74 13.54 -24.06
C ALA A 317 -6.50 13.49 -25.57
N SER A 318 -5.37 14.07 -26.01
CA SER A 318 -4.94 14.02 -27.41
C SER A 318 -3.42 14.04 -27.52
N GLU A 319 -2.92 13.48 -28.62
CA GLU A 319 -1.53 13.51 -29.05
C GLU A 319 -1.49 13.36 -30.58
N THR A 320 -0.35 13.58 -31.21
CA THR A 320 -0.23 13.42 -32.67
C THR A 320 -0.74 12.04 -33.10
N GLY A 321 -1.78 12.05 -33.93
CA GLY A 321 -2.42 10.85 -34.50
C GLY A 321 -3.49 10.19 -33.63
N ASN A 322 -3.72 10.61 -32.37
CA ASN A 322 -4.68 9.99 -31.49
C ASN A 322 -5.53 11.01 -30.73
N GLU A 323 -6.81 10.70 -30.59
CA GLU A 323 -7.77 11.37 -29.71
C GLU A 323 -8.43 10.35 -28.79
N TYR A 324 -8.46 10.65 -27.50
CA TYR A 324 -9.07 9.79 -26.48
C TYR A 324 -10.32 10.47 -25.93
N ARG A 325 -11.48 9.84 -26.15
CA ARG A 325 -12.78 10.42 -25.80
C ARG A 325 -13.53 9.55 -24.79
N ALA A 326 -14.33 10.20 -23.95
CA ALA A 326 -15.28 9.50 -23.10
C ALA A 326 -16.25 8.66 -23.95
N GLN A 327 -16.34 7.37 -23.67
CA GLN A 327 -17.16 6.42 -24.43
C GLN A 327 -18.59 6.34 -23.89
N PHE A 328 -18.78 6.70 -22.63
CA PHE A 328 -20.08 6.64 -21.93
C PHE A 328 -20.42 8.00 -21.32
N GLU A 329 -21.72 8.22 -21.09
CA GLU A 329 -22.19 9.36 -20.30
C GLU A 329 -21.74 9.16 -18.83
N GLY A 330 -21.15 10.20 -18.23
CA GLY A 330 -20.64 10.12 -16.86
C GLY A 330 -19.37 9.29 -16.67
N GLU A 331 -18.64 8.97 -17.75
CA GLU A 331 -17.34 8.32 -17.64
C GLU A 331 -16.38 9.23 -16.89
N ALA A 332 -15.78 8.71 -15.80
CA ALA A 332 -14.95 9.49 -14.91
C ALA A 332 -13.46 9.20 -15.09
N ILE A 333 -12.61 10.14 -14.68
CA ILE A 333 -11.14 10.03 -14.77
C ILE A 333 -10.54 9.65 -13.43
N VAL A 334 -9.46 8.84 -13.46
CA VAL A 334 -8.67 8.50 -12.27
C VAL A 334 -7.18 8.52 -12.59
N PHE A 335 -6.37 9.05 -11.68
CA PHE A 335 -4.91 9.16 -11.78
C PHE A 335 -4.39 9.85 -13.06
N PRO A 336 -4.96 11.00 -13.49
CA PRO A 336 -4.45 11.70 -14.65
C PRO A 336 -3.07 12.32 -14.40
N ASN A 337 -2.11 12.04 -15.31
CA ASN A 337 -0.75 12.60 -15.29
C ASN A 337 -0.16 12.59 -16.71
N ALA A 338 -0.09 13.77 -17.35
CA ALA A 338 0.51 13.93 -18.67
C ALA A 338 2.05 13.87 -18.67
N ASN A 339 2.68 14.02 -17.49
CA ASN A 339 4.13 14.06 -17.33
C ASN A 339 4.79 12.68 -17.16
N VAL A 340 4.07 11.62 -17.48
CA VAL A 340 4.65 10.26 -17.47
C VAL A 340 5.55 10.07 -18.71
N GLU A 341 6.46 9.11 -18.60
CA GLU A 341 7.29 8.68 -19.73
C GLU A 341 6.44 8.06 -20.86
N ILE A 342 6.94 8.12 -22.09
CA ILE A 342 6.32 7.46 -23.25
C ILE A 342 6.13 5.96 -22.94
N GLY A 343 4.96 5.43 -23.30
CA GLY A 343 4.54 4.07 -23.00
C GLY A 343 3.88 3.89 -21.63
N GLN A 344 4.04 4.85 -20.72
CA GLN A 344 3.43 4.77 -19.37
C GLN A 344 1.99 5.28 -19.36
N ARG A 345 1.21 4.77 -18.41
CA ARG A 345 -0.18 5.16 -18.21
C ARG A 345 -0.30 6.62 -17.78
N ALA A 346 -0.91 7.42 -18.64
CA ALA A 346 -1.21 8.83 -18.40
C ALA A 346 -2.60 9.05 -17.77
N LEU A 347 -3.56 8.14 -17.99
CA LEU A 347 -4.94 8.30 -17.53
C LEU A 347 -5.65 6.94 -17.45
N LEU A 348 -6.49 6.76 -16.43
CA LEU A 348 -7.55 5.76 -16.42
C LEU A 348 -8.89 6.45 -16.60
N THR A 349 -9.81 5.82 -17.33
CA THR A 349 -11.21 6.15 -17.22
C THR A 349 -11.99 5.01 -16.56
N VAL A 350 -13.05 5.35 -15.86
CA VAL A 350 -13.84 4.42 -15.06
C VAL A 350 -15.32 4.66 -15.27
N ILE A 351 -16.11 3.61 -15.18
CA ILE A 351 -17.57 3.64 -15.22
C ILE A 351 -18.13 2.94 -13.99
N PRO A 352 -19.32 3.36 -13.49
CA PRO A 352 -20.00 2.66 -12.41
C PRO A 352 -20.35 1.21 -12.79
N THR A 353 -20.16 0.29 -11.83
CA THR A 353 -20.47 -1.13 -12.00
C THR A 353 -21.01 -1.74 -10.71
N ASN A 354 -21.34 -3.04 -10.72
CA ASN A 354 -21.77 -3.81 -9.55
C ASN A 354 -21.01 -5.13 -9.47
N ILE A 355 -20.95 -5.73 -8.27
CA ILE A 355 -20.33 -7.03 -8.01
C ILE A 355 -21.30 -8.02 -7.36
#